data_f4a37dc8d3237081bb8a97b9d0e946ac
#
_entry.id   f4a37dc8d3237081bb8a97b9d0e946ac
#
_cell.length_a   1.000
_cell.length_b   1.000
_cell.length_c   1.000
_cell.angle_alpha   90.00
_cell.angle_beta   90.00
_cell.angle_gamma   90.00
#
_symmetry.space_group_name_H-M   'P 1'
#
loop_
_entity.id
_entity.type
_entity.pdbx_description
1 polymer ?
#
loop_
_entity_poly.entity_id
_entity_poly.type
_entity_poly.pdbx_seq_one_letter_code
_entity_poly.pdbx_strand_id
1 'polypeptide(L)'
;MDTTLDLGGLMMEKIKMTTPLVEMDGDEMTRILWKMIKEELLLPFVDLKTEYYDLGLKYRNETNDQVTFDSAEATKKYGVAVKCATITPNAARMPEYNLKEMWKSPNGTIRAILDGTVFRAPIIVKGIEPYVKNWTKPITIARHAYGDVYKGVEMKIPAAGKAELVYTNEAGEETRELIHNFETPGIIQGMHNINESIESFARSCFNFALDTNQDLWFATKDTISKKYDHTFKDIFNDIFEAEYKEKFDAAGIEYFYTLIDDAVARVMRSEGGYIWACKNYDGDVMSDMVATAFGSLSMMTSVLASPKGYYEYEAAHGTVQRHYYKYLKGEETSTNPIATIFAWTGALRKRGEIDNLPDLMAFADKLEKACID
;
A
#
# COMPACT_ATOMS: atom_id res chain seq x y z
N MET A 1 20.34 -15.09 -26.33
CA MET A 1 21.67 -14.47 -26.52
C MET A 1 22.18 -14.13 -25.14
N ASP A 2 23.19 -14.85 -24.68
CA ASP A 2 23.83 -14.64 -23.37
C ASP A 2 24.59 -13.31 -23.40
N THR A 3 24.03 -12.31 -22.73
CA THR A 3 24.73 -11.05 -22.49
C THR A 3 25.43 -11.11 -21.15
N THR A 4 26.64 -11.67 -21.15
CA THR A 4 27.59 -11.52 -20.04
C THR A 4 28.17 -10.10 -20.09
N LEU A 5 28.00 -9.31 -19.03
CA LEU A 5 28.72 -8.04 -18.87
C LEU A 5 30.20 -8.32 -18.60
N ASP A 6 31.07 -7.86 -19.48
CA ASP A 6 32.53 -7.89 -19.29
C ASP A 6 32.94 -6.68 -18.42
N LEU A 7 33.01 -6.87 -17.13
CA LEU A 7 33.65 -5.96 -16.17
C LEU A 7 35.05 -6.50 -15.84
N GLY A 8 35.99 -6.39 -16.78
CA GLY A 8 37.39 -6.69 -16.50
C GLY A 8 37.73 -8.17 -16.30
N GLY A 9 37.11 -9.07 -17.06
CA GLY A 9 37.51 -10.49 -17.10
C GLY A 9 36.98 -11.40 -16.03
N LEU A 10 36.10 -10.94 -15.11
CA LEU A 10 35.35 -11.79 -14.18
C LEU A 10 33.92 -11.96 -14.69
N MET A 11 33.62 -13.12 -15.25
CA MET A 11 32.24 -13.52 -15.55
C MET A 11 31.50 -13.75 -14.24
N MET A 12 30.71 -12.79 -13.77
CA MET A 12 29.82 -13.01 -12.64
C MET A 12 28.60 -13.81 -13.11
N GLU A 13 28.41 -14.99 -12.53
CA GLU A 13 27.17 -15.77 -12.75
C GLU A 13 25.99 -14.99 -12.15
N LYS A 14 24.92 -14.84 -12.93
CA LYS A 14 23.70 -14.18 -12.44
C LYS A 14 23.05 -14.98 -11.33
N ILE A 15 22.52 -14.27 -10.36
CA ILE A 15 21.74 -14.84 -9.26
C ILE A 15 20.47 -15.49 -9.83
N LYS A 16 20.27 -16.77 -9.59
CA LYS A 16 19.13 -17.54 -10.13
C LYS A 16 17.90 -17.42 -9.25
N MET A 17 16.77 -17.18 -9.88
CA MET A 17 15.47 -17.28 -9.23
C MET A 17 14.83 -18.64 -9.54
N THR A 18 14.13 -19.22 -8.56
CA THR A 18 13.39 -20.48 -8.69
C THR A 18 11.94 -20.25 -9.08
N THR A 19 11.27 -19.38 -8.35
CA THR A 19 9.86 -19.01 -8.55
C THR A 19 9.76 -17.60 -9.13
N PRO A 20 8.86 -17.32 -10.08
CA PRO A 20 8.72 -15.96 -10.63
C PRO A 20 8.10 -14.99 -9.61
N LEU A 21 8.43 -13.70 -9.78
CA LEU A 21 7.64 -12.60 -9.24
C LEU A 21 6.47 -12.31 -10.19
N VAL A 22 5.33 -11.92 -9.64
CA VAL A 22 4.29 -11.29 -10.45
C VAL A 22 4.69 -9.85 -10.70
N GLU A 23 4.95 -9.52 -11.96
CA GLU A 23 5.33 -8.18 -12.40
C GLU A 23 4.12 -7.47 -12.97
N MET A 24 3.70 -6.39 -12.32
CA MET A 24 2.59 -5.54 -12.75
C MET A 24 3.15 -4.21 -13.27
N ASP A 25 3.28 -4.07 -14.57
CA ASP A 25 3.71 -2.82 -15.21
C ASP A 25 2.62 -1.74 -15.14
N GLY A 26 2.97 -0.49 -15.36
CA GLY A 26 2.06 0.64 -15.13
C GLY A 26 2.05 1.69 -16.24
N ASP A 27 1.96 2.96 -15.85
CA ASP A 27 1.71 4.06 -16.74
C ASP A 27 2.77 5.16 -16.67
N GLU A 28 2.79 5.99 -17.69
CA GLU A 28 3.46 7.30 -17.80
C GLU A 28 4.95 7.24 -17.42
N MET A 29 5.46 8.22 -16.66
CA MET A 29 6.89 8.31 -16.35
C MET A 29 7.39 7.14 -15.52
N THR A 30 6.56 6.60 -14.63
CA THR A 30 6.94 5.45 -13.82
C THR A 30 7.15 4.19 -14.65
N ARG A 31 6.44 4.00 -15.76
CA ARG A 31 6.70 2.91 -16.71
C ARG A 31 8.07 3.05 -17.39
N ILE A 32 8.49 4.27 -17.72
CA ILE A 32 9.83 4.52 -18.28
C ILE A 32 10.91 4.15 -17.26
N LEU A 33 10.76 4.63 -16.02
CA LEU A 33 11.68 4.29 -14.92
C LEU A 33 11.69 2.79 -14.62
N TRP A 34 10.55 2.13 -14.66
CA TRP A 34 10.40 0.69 -14.45
C TRP A 34 11.28 -0.11 -15.40
N LYS A 35 11.21 0.25 -16.68
CA LYS A 35 12.04 -0.35 -17.72
C LYS A 35 13.54 -0.13 -17.46
N MET A 36 13.94 1.11 -17.16
CA MET A 36 15.35 1.46 -16.88
C MET A 36 15.88 0.68 -15.66
N ILE A 37 15.11 0.62 -14.57
CA ILE A 37 15.50 -0.14 -13.37
C ILE A 37 15.72 -1.61 -13.70
N LYS A 38 14.81 -2.23 -14.45
CA LYS A 38 14.98 -3.62 -14.88
C LYS A 38 16.24 -3.84 -15.71
N GLU A 39 16.42 -3.03 -16.76
CA GLU A 39 17.49 -3.20 -17.73
C GLU A 39 18.87 -2.87 -17.16
N GLU A 40 18.97 -1.84 -16.31
CA GLU A 40 20.25 -1.32 -15.83
C GLU A 40 20.65 -1.84 -14.45
N LEU A 41 19.67 -2.11 -13.55
CA LEU A 41 19.96 -2.46 -12.17
C LEU A 41 19.65 -3.91 -11.80
N LEU A 42 18.74 -4.59 -12.49
CA LEU A 42 18.33 -5.94 -12.11
C LEU A 42 18.87 -7.01 -13.08
N LEU A 43 18.56 -6.91 -14.36
CA LEU A 43 18.90 -7.91 -15.36
C LEU A 43 20.43 -8.17 -15.53
N PRO A 44 21.32 -7.21 -15.25
CA PRO A 44 22.76 -7.49 -15.27
C PRO A 44 23.19 -8.49 -14.19
N PHE A 45 22.51 -8.52 -13.06
CA PHE A 45 22.93 -9.28 -11.86
C PHE A 45 22.04 -10.48 -11.55
N VAL A 46 20.77 -10.43 -11.93
CA VAL A 46 19.75 -11.43 -11.61
C VAL A 46 19.20 -12.07 -12.88
N ASP A 47 19.10 -13.39 -12.90
CA ASP A 47 18.29 -14.14 -13.87
C ASP A 47 16.82 -13.99 -13.49
N LEU A 48 16.29 -12.78 -13.79
CA LEU A 48 15.00 -12.32 -13.32
C LEU A 48 13.86 -13.09 -13.99
N LYS A 49 13.10 -13.83 -13.20
CA LYS A 49 11.89 -14.52 -13.64
C LYS A 49 10.66 -13.75 -13.20
N THR A 50 9.82 -13.37 -14.15
CA THR A 50 8.57 -12.68 -13.89
C THR A 50 7.40 -13.31 -14.63
N GLU A 51 6.22 -13.29 -13.98
CA GLU A 51 4.93 -13.46 -14.63
C GLU A 51 4.39 -12.05 -14.88
N TYR A 52 4.45 -11.61 -16.13
CA TYR A 52 4.24 -10.22 -16.52
C TYR A 52 2.79 -9.89 -16.81
N TYR A 53 2.29 -8.79 -16.24
CA TYR A 53 0.96 -8.22 -16.49
C TYR A 53 1.09 -6.72 -16.79
N ASP A 54 0.59 -6.28 -17.94
CA ASP A 54 0.52 -4.86 -18.29
C ASP A 54 -0.73 -4.22 -17.68
N LEU A 55 -0.58 -3.50 -16.56
CA LEU A 55 -1.66 -2.73 -15.92
C LEU A 55 -1.73 -1.29 -16.44
N GLY A 56 -1.04 -0.96 -17.53
CA GLY A 56 -1.18 0.33 -18.18
C GLY A 56 -2.63 0.56 -18.62
N LEU A 57 -3.11 1.80 -18.46
CA LEU A 57 -4.51 2.16 -18.69
C LEU A 57 -5.03 1.76 -20.09
N LYS A 58 -4.16 1.82 -21.09
CA LYS A 58 -4.50 1.42 -22.46
C LYS A 58 -4.85 -0.08 -22.53
N TYR A 59 -4.00 -0.94 -22.00
CA TYR A 59 -4.21 -2.39 -22.03
C TYR A 59 -5.35 -2.82 -21.11
N ARG A 60 -5.51 -2.17 -19.97
CA ARG A 60 -6.68 -2.35 -19.10
C ARG A 60 -7.98 -2.03 -19.83
N ASN A 61 -8.00 -0.95 -20.62
CA ASN A 61 -9.16 -0.60 -21.44
C ASN A 61 -9.44 -1.64 -22.56
N GLU A 62 -8.39 -2.21 -23.16
CA GLU A 62 -8.52 -3.28 -24.16
C GLU A 62 -9.13 -4.55 -23.57
N THR A 63 -8.69 -4.93 -22.37
CA THR A 63 -9.11 -6.17 -21.67
C THR A 63 -10.34 -5.98 -20.79
N ASN A 64 -10.99 -4.81 -20.81
CA ASN A 64 -12.09 -4.43 -19.91
C ASN A 64 -11.70 -4.65 -18.44
N ASP A 65 -10.49 -4.24 -18.08
CA ASP A 65 -9.85 -4.35 -16.76
C ASP A 65 -9.61 -5.80 -16.25
N GLN A 66 -9.83 -6.82 -17.09
CA GLN A 66 -9.64 -8.22 -16.69
C GLN A 66 -8.20 -8.49 -16.25
N VAL A 67 -7.21 -7.85 -16.87
CA VAL A 67 -5.78 -7.99 -16.53
C VAL A 67 -5.49 -7.64 -15.07
N THR A 68 -6.23 -6.72 -14.47
CA THR A 68 -6.10 -6.37 -13.04
C THR A 68 -6.49 -7.56 -12.14
N PHE A 69 -7.58 -8.24 -12.48
CA PHE A 69 -8.02 -9.44 -11.75
C PHE A 69 -7.03 -10.60 -11.93
N ASP A 70 -6.59 -10.83 -13.16
CA ASP A 70 -5.64 -11.91 -13.48
C ASP A 70 -4.32 -11.75 -12.74
N SER A 71 -3.81 -10.51 -12.63
CA SER A 71 -2.58 -10.20 -11.90
C SER A 71 -2.71 -10.45 -10.38
N ALA A 72 -3.87 -10.14 -9.81
CA ALA A 72 -4.14 -10.41 -8.40
C ALA A 72 -4.25 -11.93 -8.12
N GLU A 73 -4.92 -12.68 -8.98
CA GLU A 73 -4.98 -14.15 -8.85
C GLU A 73 -3.60 -14.80 -9.06
N ALA A 74 -2.79 -14.29 -9.97
CA ALA A 74 -1.40 -14.73 -10.10
C ALA A 74 -0.59 -14.45 -8.82
N THR A 75 -0.83 -13.31 -8.16
CA THR A 75 -0.18 -13.00 -6.88
C THR A 75 -0.53 -14.01 -5.80
N LYS A 76 -1.78 -14.47 -5.72
CA LYS A 76 -2.15 -15.56 -4.80
C LYS A 76 -1.40 -16.86 -5.13
N LYS A 77 -1.19 -17.14 -6.42
CA LYS A 77 -0.49 -18.36 -6.86
C LYS A 77 0.99 -18.32 -6.55
N TYR A 78 1.67 -17.19 -6.80
CA TYR A 78 3.13 -17.07 -6.66
C TYR A 78 3.59 -16.44 -5.35
N GLY A 79 2.69 -15.82 -4.59
CA GLY A 79 2.90 -15.28 -3.26
C GLY A 79 3.49 -13.88 -3.21
N VAL A 80 4.23 -13.44 -4.23
CA VAL A 80 4.90 -12.12 -4.23
C VAL A 80 4.73 -11.42 -5.56
N ALA A 81 4.29 -10.17 -5.50
CA ALA A 81 4.17 -9.26 -6.65
C ALA A 81 4.98 -7.98 -6.44
N VAL A 82 5.36 -7.37 -7.55
CA VAL A 82 5.89 -6.01 -7.61
C VAL A 82 5.10 -5.21 -8.63
N LYS A 83 4.68 -4.00 -8.25
CA LYS A 83 3.73 -3.21 -9.03
C LYS A 83 4.26 -1.81 -9.33
N CYS A 84 4.19 -1.42 -10.59
CA CYS A 84 4.39 -0.06 -11.04
C CYS A 84 3.15 0.81 -10.76
N ALA A 85 3.32 2.13 -10.69
CA ALA A 85 2.19 3.05 -10.54
C ALA A 85 1.28 3.05 -11.78
N THR A 86 -0.03 3.09 -11.53
CA THR A 86 -1.07 3.00 -12.54
C THR A 86 -2.01 4.20 -12.50
N ILE A 87 -2.56 4.59 -13.64
CA ILE A 87 -3.56 5.65 -13.73
C ILE A 87 -4.92 5.14 -13.20
N THR A 88 -5.52 5.88 -12.26
CA THR A 88 -6.96 5.82 -12.01
C THR A 88 -7.61 6.95 -12.78
N PRO A 89 -8.37 6.66 -13.87
CA PRO A 89 -8.84 7.69 -14.76
C PRO A 89 -9.94 8.55 -14.11
N ASN A 90 -9.90 9.83 -14.42
CA ASN A 90 -10.99 10.78 -14.17
C ASN A 90 -11.63 11.19 -15.52
N ALA A 91 -12.62 12.07 -15.48
CA ALA A 91 -13.34 12.52 -16.68
C ALA A 91 -12.42 13.12 -17.78
N ALA A 92 -11.31 13.78 -17.38
CA ALA A 92 -10.36 14.36 -18.34
C ALA A 92 -9.54 13.28 -19.08
N ARG A 93 -9.31 12.13 -18.45
CA ARG A 93 -8.57 11.02 -19.05
C ARG A 93 -9.39 10.21 -20.06
N MET A 94 -10.72 10.30 -20.00
CA MET A 94 -11.60 9.56 -20.91
C MET A 94 -11.29 9.82 -22.38
N PRO A 95 -11.29 11.08 -22.87
CA PRO A 95 -10.96 11.37 -24.27
C PRO A 95 -9.47 11.18 -24.59
N GLU A 96 -8.56 11.45 -23.65
CA GLU A 96 -7.13 11.33 -23.84
C GLU A 96 -6.70 9.90 -24.20
N TYR A 97 -7.28 8.91 -23.54
CA TYR A 97 -6.98 7.49 -23.73
C TYR A 97 -8.06 6.74 -24.55
N ASN A 98 -9.06 7.45 -25.06
CA ASN A 98 -10.21 6.84 -25.75
C ASN A 98 -10.83 5.67 -24.95
N LEU A 99 -11.13 5.94 -23.68
CA LEU A 99 -11.63 4.91 -22.77
C LEU A 99 -13.09 4.56 -23.02
N LYS A 100 -13.42 3.27 -22.89
CA LYS A 100 -14.77 2.74 -22.96
C LYS A 100 -15.60 3.16 -21.74
N GLU A 101 -14.93 3.19 -20.56
CA GLU A 101 -15.51 3.63 -19.30
C GLU A 101 -14.43 4.18 -18.35
N MET A 102 -14.88 4.81 -17.26
CA MET A 102 -13.99 5.32 -16.22
C MET A 102 -13.62 4.18 -15.25
N TRP A 103 -12.59 3.41 -15.61
CA TRP A 103 -12.14 2.24 -14.87
C TRP A 103 -11.82 2.53 -13.40
N LYS A 104 -12.14 1.59 -12.53
CA LYS A 104 -11.82 1.67 -11.09
C LYS A 104 -10.31 1.67 -10.86
N SER A 105 -9.90 2.04 -9.65
CA SER A 105 -8.51 1.96 -9.24
C SER A 105 -8.01 0.51 -9.21
N PRO A 106 -6.94 0.15 -9.95
CA PRO A 106 -6.34 -1.19 -9.89
C PRO A 106 -5.89 -1.54 -8.48
N ASN A 107 -5.32 -0.55 -7.75
CA ASN A 107 -4.89 -0.74 -6.37
C ASN A 107 -6.06 -1.18 -5.47
N GLY A 108 -7.21 -0.54 -5.61
CA GLY A 108 -8.41 -0.91 -4.85
C GLY A 108 -8.90 -2.33 -5.16
N THR A 109 -8.88 -2.71 -6.43
CA THR A 109 -9.27 -4.06 -6.89
C THR A 109 -8.31 -5.12 -6.36
N ILE A 110 -6.99 -4.93 -6.54
CA ILE A 110 -5.95 -5.87 -6.09
C ILE A 110 -6.01 -6.04 -4.57
N ARG A 111 -6.07 -4.94 -3.81
CA ARG A 111 -6.16 -4.97 -2.34
C ARG A 111 -7.40 -5.72 -1.85
N ALA A 112 -8.53 -5.55 -2.51
CA ALA A 112 -9.77 -6.27 -2.17
C ALA A 112 -9.67 -7.78 -2.44
N ILE A 113 -8.94 -8.19 -3.47
CA ILE A 113 -8.75 -9.59 -3.84
C ILE A 113 -7.72 -10.28 -2.95
N LEU A 114 -6.59 -9.62 -2.66
CA LEU A 114 -5.52 -10.19 -1.86
C LEU A 114 -5.84 -10.19 -0.37
N ASP A 115 -6.68 -9.28 0.08
CA ASP A 115 -6.99 -9.01 1.48
C ASP A 115 -5.69 -8.75 2.29
N GLY A 116 -5.61 -7.67 3.02
CA GLY A 116 -4.40 -7.36 3.78
C GLY A 116 -4.32 -5.91 4.20
N THR A 117 -3.15 -5.57 4.70
CA THR A 117 -2.81 -4.25 5.22
C THR A 117 -1.73 -3.62 4.36
N VAL A 118 -1.89 -2.34 4.06
CA VAL A 118 -0.86 -1.56 3.36
C VAL A 118 0.07 -0.94 4.38
N PHE A 119 1.34 -1.37 4.38
CA PHE A 119 2.40 -0.79 5.19
C PHE A 119 3.21 0.19 4.35
N ARG A 120 3.29 1.43 4.81
CA ARG A 120 4.05 2.51 4.17
C ARG A 120 5.13 3.01 5.11
N ALA A 121 6.38 2.91 4.67
CA ALA A 121 7.55 3.30 5.45
C ALA A 121 8.42 4.29 4.67
N PRO A 122 8.88 5.39 5.33
CA PRO A 122 9.79 6.33 4.68
C PRO A 122 11.16 5.70 4.47
N ILE A 123 11.79 6.03 3.34
CA ILE A 123 13.19 5.73 3.06
C ILE A 123 14.02 6.87 3.64
N ILE A 124 14.86 6.56 4.63
CA ILE A 124 15.73 7.55 5.27
C ILE A 124 17.07 7.57 4.52
N VAL A 125 17.40 8.72 3.94
CA VAL A 125 18.62 8.93 3.18
C VAL A 125 19.52 9.91 3.92
N LYS A 126 20.80 9.59 4.00
CA LYS A 126 21.82 10.45 4.64
C LYS A 126 21.86 11.83 3.98
N GLY A 127 21.79 12.88 4.81
CA GLY A 127 21.81 14.27 4.35
C GLY A 127 20.44 14.85 4.00
N ILE A 128 19.36 14.07 4.08
CA ILE A 128 17.98 14.57 4.01
C ILE A 128 17.40 14.52 5.42
N GLU A 129 17.29 15.69 6.05
CA GLU A 129 16.73 15.80 7.39
C GLU A 129 15.20 15.89 7.34
N PRO A 130 14.48 15.20 8.25
CA PRO A 130 13.03 15.36 8.36
C PRO A 130 12.64 16.79 8.74
N TYR A 131 11.47 17.25 8.26
CA TYR A 131 10.89 18.53 8.72
C TYR A 131 10.58 18.50 10.23
N VAL A 132 10.24 17.34 10.77
CA VAL A 132 10.09 17.12 12.22
C VAL A 132 11.43 16.62 12.75
N LYS A 133 12.21 17.50 13.36
CA LYS A 133 13.59 17.21 13.79
C LYS A 133 13.74 16.05 14.77
N ASN A 134 12.70 15.74 15.53
CA ASN A 134 12.72 14.63 16.49
C ASN A 134 12.59 13.26 15.82
N TRP A 135 12.11 13.18 14.56
CA TRP A 135 11.91 11.91 13.86
C TRP A 135 13.22 11.35 13.32
N THR A 136 13.96 10.68 14.20
CA THR A 136 15.26 10.08 13.90
C THR A 136 15.15 8.63 13.41
N LYS A 137 13.97 8.03 13.57
CA LYS A 137 13.65 6.65 13.17
C LYS A 137 12.41 6.65 12.27
N PRO A 138 12.28 5.68 11.34
CA PRO A 138 11.11 5.62 10.47
C PRO A 138 9.81 5.42 11.26
N ILE A 139 8.75 6.06 10.80
CA ILE A 139 7.38 5.83 11.27
C ILE A 139 6.67 5.08 10.16
N THR A 140 6.30 3.82 10.41
CA THR A 140 5.57 3.00 9.45
C THR A 140 4.08 3.16 9.66
N ILE A 141 3.35 3.57 8.64
CA ILE A 141 1.88 3.60 8.68
C ILE A 141 1.34 2.27 8.19
N ALA A 142 0.54 1.60 9.04
CA ALA A 142 -0.25 0.44 8.65
C ALA A 142 -1.67 0.88 8.35
N ARG A 143 -2.05 0.86 7.08
CA ARG A 143 -3.37 1.29 6.59
C ARG A 143 -4.26 0.09 6.35
N HIS A 144 -5.44 0.05 6.97
CA HIS A 144 -6.48 -0.91 6.61
C HIS A 144 -6.89 -0.72 5.15
N ALA A 145 -6.92 -1.80 4.37
CA ALA A 145 -7.13 -1.72 2.93
C ALA A 145 -8.61 -1.84 2.50
N TYR A 146 -9.53 -1.89 3.45
CA TYR A 146 -10.96 -2.13 3.20
C TYR A 146 -11.84 -1.11 3.92
N GLY A 147 -13.09 -0.95 3.43
CA GLY A 147 -14.15 -0.24 4.11
C GLY A 147 -14.02 1.29 4.13
N ASP A 148 -14.64 1.90 5.13
CA ASP A 148 -14.73 3.34 5.34
C ASP A 148 -15.28 4.07 4.10
N VAL A 149 -14.86 5.31 3.87
CA VAL A 149 -15.29 6.14 2.72
C VAL A 149 -14.97 5.51 1.36
N TYR A 150 -14.00 4.61 1.27
CA TYR A 150 -13.60 3.93 0.02
C TYR A 150 -14.60 2.85 -0.44
N LYS A 151 -15.50 2.44 0.44
CA LYS A 151 -16.62 1.53 0.17
C LYS A 151 -17.97 2.21 0.49
N GLY A 152 -17.98 3.55 0.53
CA GLY A 152 -19.15 4.34 0.84
C GLY A 152 -20.17 4.39 -0.30
N VAL A 153 -21.42 4.64 0.07
CA VAL A 153 -22.53 4.94 -0.82
C VAL A 153 -23.02 6.33 -0.50
N GLU A 154 -23.20 7.16 -1.51
CA GLU A 154 -23.59 8.56 -1.35
C GLU A 154 -24.92 8.85 -2.04
N MET A 155 -25.69 9.76 -1.45
CA MET A 155 -26.96 10.24 -2.03
C MET A 155 -27.11 11.75 -1.82
N LYS A 156 -27.52 12.46 -2.87
CA LYS A 156 -28.01 13.85 -2.76
C LYS A 156 -29.46 13.84 -2.31
N ILE A 157 -29.78 14.66 -1.33
CA ILE A 157 -31.15 14.90 -0.85
C ILE A 157 -31.66 16.16 -1.54
N PRO A 158 -32.64 16.07 -2.44
CA PRO A 158 -33.06 17.21 -3.28
C PRO A 158 -34.00 18.20 -2.56
N ALA A 159 -34.69 17.78 -1.49
CA ALA A 159 -35.68 18.57 -0.78
C ALA A 159 -35.81 18.08 0.69
N ALA A 160 -36.69 18.74 1.45
CA ALA A 160 -37.09 18.33 2.77
C ALA A 160 -37.57 16.86 2.79
N GLY A 161 -37.17 16.13 3.82
CA GLY A 161 -37.51 14.71 3.96
C GLY A 161 -36.75 14.01 5.07
N LYS A 162 -37.04 12.75 5.27
CA LYS A 162 -36.44 11.89 6.31
C LYS A 162 -35.43 10.94 5.70
N ALA A 163 -34.24 10.83 6.27
CA ALA A 163 -33.24 9.82 5.92
C ALA A 163 -33.02 8.84 7.07
N GLU A 164 -33.01 7.55 6.78
CA GLU A 164 -32.82 6.47 7.73
C GLU A 164 -31.75 5.49 7.26
N LEU A 165 -31.01 4.93 8.19
CA LEU A 165 -30.21 3.73 8.01
C LEU A 165 -31.09 2.52 8.28
N VAL A 166 -31.19 1.58 7.34
CA VAL A 166 -32.01 0.39 7.44
C VAL A 166 -31.16 -0.85 7.26
N TYR A 167 -31.30 -1.78 8.16
CA TYR A 167 -30.76 -3.13 8.04
C TYR A 167 -31.92 -4.12 8.01
N THR A 168 -31.94 -4.98 6.99
CA THR A 168 -32.91 -6.05 6.85
C THR A 168 -32.17 -7.38 6.94
N ASN A 169 -32.51 -8.23 7.88
CA ASN A 169 -31.91 -9.56 8.00
C ASN A 169 -32.54 -10.56 7.00
N GLU A 170 -32.00 -11.79 6.94
CA GLU A 170 -32.49 -12.83 6.02
C GLU A 170 -33.95 -13.25 6.27
N ALA A 171 -34.46 -13.06 7.50
CA ALA A 171 -35.87 -13.32 7.87
C ALA A 171 -36.82 -12.17 7.45
N GLY A 172 -36.27 -11.08 6.88
CA GLY A 172 -37.03 -9.89 6.50
C GLY A 172 -37.33 -8.93 7.65
N GLU A 173 -36.74 -9.12 8.82
CA GLU A 173 -36.87 -8.21 9.95
C GLU A 173 -35.99 -6.97 9.75
N GLU A 174 -36.58 -5.79 10.01
CA GLU A 174 -35.89 -4.52 9.81
C GLU A 174 -35.51 -3.83 11.13
N THR A 175 -34.29 -3.34 11.16
CA THR A 175 -33.82 -2.38 12.19
C THR A 175 -33.59 -1.04 11.51
N ARG A 176 -34.14 0.04 12.08
CA ARG A 176 -34.07 1.38 11.50
C ARG A 176 -33.47 2.37 12.50
N GLU A 177 -32.56 3.20 12.03
CA GLU A 177 -31.97 4.30 12.79
C GLU A 177 -32.12 5.59 12.00
N LEU A 178 -32.67 6.65 12.62
CA LEU A 178 -32.79 7.95 12.00
C LEU A 178 -31.40 8.57 11.78
N ILE A 179 -31.10 8.89 10.54
CA ILE A 179 -29.91 9.68 10.20
C ILE A 179 -30.22 11.16 10.45
N HIS A 180 -31.24 11.71 9.74
CA HIS A 180 -31.61 13.13 9.85
C HIS A 180 -32.98 13.42 9.24
N ASN A 181 -33.67 14.42 9.79
CA ASN A 181 -34.82 15.05 9.17
C ASN A 181 -34.36 16.31 8.46
N PHE A 182 -34.29 16.27 7.13
CA PHE A 182 -33.87 17.39 6.29
C PHE A 182 -35.01 18.40 6.16
N GLU A 183 -34.73 19.65 6.45
CA GLU A 183 -35.64 20.79 6.16
C GLU A 183 -35.31 21.45 4.81
N THR A 184 -34.07 21.26 4.35
CA THR A 184 -33.53 21.81 3.10
C THR A 184 -32.75 20.72 2.35
N PRO A 185 -32.36 20.92 1.07
CA PRO A 185 -31.48 20.00 0.35
C PRO A 185 -30.17 19.72 1.11
N GLY A 186 -29.65 18.51 0.97
CA GLY A 186 -28.42 18.06 1.65
C GLY A 186 -27.77 16.86 0.98
N ILE A 187 -26.90 16.20 1.69
CA ILE A 187 -26.21 14.98 1.28
C ILE A 187 -26.18 13.97 2.44
N ILE A 188 -26.16 12.70 2.11
CA ILE A 188 -25.89 11.62 3.06
C ILE A 188 -24.84 10.67 2.48
N GLN A 189 -24.09 10.04 3.36
CA GLN A 189 -23.13 8.99 3.04
C GLN A 189 -23.29 7.83 4.03
N GLY A 190 -23.34 6.61 3.51
CA GLY A 190 -23.25 5.39 4.29
C GLY A 190 -21.93 4.68 4.04
N MET A 191 -21.28 4.20 5.07
CA MET A 191 -20.08 3.38 4.99
C MET A 191 -20.22 2.13 5.84
N HIS A 192 -19.41 1.11 5.56
CA HIS A 192 -19.43 -0.14 6.31
C HIS A 192 -18.04 -0.73 6.49
N ASN A 193 -17.94 -1.68 7.38
CA ASN A 193 -16.82 -2.59 7.51
C ASN A 193 -17.34 -3.99 7.88
N ILE A 194 -16.48 -5.00 7.81
CA ILE A 194 -16.81 -6.37 8.19
C ILE A 194 -15.77 -6.87 9.20
N ASN A 195 -16.21 -7.60 10.20
CA ASN A 195 -15.34 -8.07 11.31
C ASN A 195 -14.18 -8.90 10.78
N GLU A 196 -14.40 -9.81 9.82
CA GLU A 196 -13.34 -10.63 9.22
C GLU A 196 -12.21 -9.77 8.62
N SER A 197 -12.54 -8.64 7.97
CA SER A 197 -11.52 -7.72 7.42
C SER A 197 -10.78 -6.96 8.51
N ILE A 198 -11.47 -6.57 9.60
CA ILE A 198 -10.84 -5.93 10.76
C ILE A 198 -9.90 -6.90 11.47
N GLU A 199 -10.32 -8.16 11.64
CA GLU A 199 -9.48 -9.22 12.22
C GLU A 199 -8.24 -9.49 11.37
N SER A 200 -8.40 -9.56 10.04
CA SER A 200 -7.29 -9.70 9.09
C SER A 200 -6.30 -8.53 9.21
N PHE A 201 -6.81 -7.30 9.30
CA PHE A 201 -6.02 -6.10 9.54
C PHE A 201 -5.24 -6.17 10.86
N ALA A 202 -5.89 -6.54 11.95
CA ALA A 202 -5.26 -6.67 13.26
C ALA A 202 -4.11 -7.69 13.23
N ARG A 203 -4.35 -8.91 12.71
CA ARG A 203 -3.33 -9.96 12.60
C ARG A 203 -2.17 -9.55 11.70
N SER A 204 -2.44 -8.87 10.58
CA SER A 204 -1.39 -8.32 9.70
C SER A 204 -0.51 -7.32 10.46
N CYS A 205 -1.09 -6.42 11.23
CA CYS A 205 -0.35 -5.44 12.02
C CYS A 205 0.50 -6.10 13.09
N PHE A 206 -0.04 -7.05 13.85
CA PHE A 206 0.69 -7.75 14.90
C PHE A 206 1.82 -8.61 14.34
N ASN A 207 1.58 -9.33 13.24
CA ASN A 207 2.63 -10.11 12.58
C ASN A 207 3.76 -9.21 12.08
N PHE A 208 3.42 -8.11 11.40
CA PHE A 208 4.43 -7.17 10.89
C PHE A 208 5.24 -6.51 12.02
N ALA A 209 4.61 -6.21 13.15
CA ALA A 209 5.30 -5.70 14.34
C ALA A 209 6.32 -6.70 14.90
N LEU A 210 5.95 -7.97 14.98
CA LEU A 210 6.87 -9.05 15.39
C LEU A 210 8.00 -9.25 14.39
N ASP A 211 7.70 -9.29 13.09
CA ASP A 211 8.68 -9.49 12.02
C ASP A 211 9.73 -8.36 11.96
N THR A 212 9.30 -7.13 12.26
CA THR A 212 10.18 -5.95 12.23
C THR A 212 10.71 -5.54 13.60
N ASN A 213 10.29 -6.21 14.65
CA ASN A 213 10.63 -5.93 16.06
C ASN A 213 10.34 -4.46 16.42
N GLN A 214 9.12 -3.98 16.13
CA GLN A 214 8.68 -2.61 16.38
C GLN A 214 7.41 -2.59 17.23
N ASP A 215 7.28 -1.55 18.06
CA ASP A 215 6.02 -1.27 18.77
C ASP A 215 4.88 -1.02 17.78
N LEU A 216 3.66 -1.36 18.19
CA LEU A 216 2.45 -1.13 17.41
C LEU A 216 1.52 -0.16 18.12
N TRP A 217 1.29 0.99 17.50
CA TRP A 217 0.28 1.95 17.93
C TRP A 217 -0.97 1.79 17.07
N PHE A 218 -2.13 1.70 17.69
CA PHE A 218 -3.40 1.69 17.00
C PHE A 218 -4.28 2.84 17.46
N ALA A 219 -4.96 3.52 16.55
CA ALA A 219 -5.77 4.67 16.87
C ALA A 219 -7.08 4.73 16.08
N THR A 220 -8.15 5.07 16.79
CA THR A 220 -9.49 5.35 16.24
C THR A 220 -10.14 6.51 17.00
N LYS A 221 -11.39 6.84 16.69
CA LYS A 221 -12.16 7.85 17.44
C LYS A 221 -13.36 7.21 18.13
N ASP A 222 -13.14 6.15 18.91
CA ASP A 222 -14.19 5.34 19.55
C ASP A 222 -15.07 6.12 20.54
N THR A 223 -14.58 7.24 21.07
CA THR A 223 -15.39 8.13 21.93
C THR A 223 -16.50 8.87 21.19
N ILE A 224 -16.36 9.04 19.87
CA ILE A 224 -17.36 9.66 18.98
C ILE A 224 -18.08 8.58 18.17
N SER A 225 -17.36 7.73 17.47
CA SER A 225 -17.88 6.60 16.70
C SER A 225 -18.00 5.36 17.61
N LYS A 226 -19.02 5.38 18.49
CA LYS A 226 -19.16 4.44 19.60
C LYS A 226 -19.51 3.01 19.21
N LYS A 227 -19.92 2.76 17.98
CA LYS A 227 -20.15 1.42 17.42
C LYS A 227 -19.06 1.08 16.40
N TYR A 228 -18.90 1.88 15.37
CA TYR A 228 -17.99 1.60 14.25
C TYR A 228 -16.52 1.54 14.70
N ASP A 229 -16.00 2.62 15.27
CA ASP A 229 -14.60 2.69 15.72
C ASP A 229 -14.35 1.83 16.97
N HIS A 230 -15.35 1.70 17.82
CA HIS A 230 -15.25 0.86 19.02
C HIS A 230 -15.12 -0.62 18.65
N THR A 231 -15.82 -1.09 17.62
CA THR A 231 -15.66 -2.46 17.10
C THR A 231 -14.22 -2.74 16.65
N PHE A 232 -13.58 -1.79 15.98
CA PHE A 232 -12.15 -1.93 15.64
C PHE A 232 -11.26 -2.09 16.86
N LYS A 233 -11.48 -1.27 17.88
CA LYS A 233 -10.72 -1.32 19.14
C LYS A 233 -10.91 -2.67 19.84
N ASP A 234 -12.15 -3.14 19.96
CA ASP A 234 -12.45 -4.40 20.65
C ASP A 234 -11.82 -5.59 19.92
N ILE A 235 -11.96 -5.68 18.58
CA ILE A 235 -11.37 -6.76 17.79
C ILE A 235 -9.85 -6.77 17.92
N PHE A 236 -9.18 -5.60 17.84
CA PHE A 236 -7.73 -5.52 18.04
C PHE A 236 -7.33 -5.99 19.43
N ASN A 237 -8.04 -5.55 20.47
CA ASN A 237 -7.74 -5.92 21.85
C ASN A 237 -7.94 -7.42 22.09
N ASP A 238 -9.06 -7.99 21.63
CA ASP A 238 -9.38 -9.40 21.81
C ASP A 238 -8.35 -10.31 21.12
N ILE A 239 -7.96 -9.98 19.90
CA ILE A 239 -6.92 -10.71 19.16
C ILE A 239 -5.57 -10.57 19.85
N PHE A 240 -5.19 -9.36 20.30
CA PHE A 240 -3.94 -9.14 21.01
C PHE A 240 -3.85 -10.01 22.28
N GLU A 241 -4.84 -9.93 23.15
CA GLU A 241 -4.85 -10.69 24.40
C GLU A 241 -4.86 -12.21 24.17
N ALA A 242 -5.58 -12.69 23.14
CA ALA A 242 -5.71 -14.11 22.87
C ALA A 242 -4.53 -14.73 22.11
N GLU A 243 -3.90 -13.99 21.17
CA GLU A 243 -2.98 -14.58 20.20
C GLU A 243 -1.57 -14.00 20.22
N TYR A 244 -1.36 -12.75 20.70
CA TYR A 244 -0.12 -12.00 20.48
C TYR A 244 0.58 -11.51 21.75
N LYS A 245 -0.10 -11.33 22.86
CA LYS A 245 0.46 -10.76 24.08
C LYS A 245 1.75 -11.43 24.55
N GLU A 246 1.74 -12.75 24.67
CA GLU A 246 2.94 -13.49 25.09
C GLU A 246 4.10 -13.34 24.09
N LYS A 247 3.80 -13.24 22.80
CA LYS A 247 4.80 -13.04 21.74
C LYS A 247 5.41 -11.63 21.79
N PHE A 248 4.59 -10.62 22.03
CA PHE A 248 5.03 -9.24 22.20
C PHE A 248 5.88 -9.07 23.44
N ASP A 249 5.45 -9.65 24.58
CA ASP A 249 6.20 -9.66 25.83
C ASP A 249 7.58 -10.33 25.62
N ALA A 250 7.64 -11.46 24.93
CA ALA A 250 8.87 -12.17 24.63
C ALA A 250 9.81 -11.41 23.68
N ALA A 251 9.25 -10.64 22.75
CA ALA A 251 10.00 -9.79 21.81
C ALA A 251 10.43 -8.45 22.43
N GLY A 252 9.83 -8.05 23.56
CA GLY A 252 10.08 -6.76 24.22
C GLY A 252 9.53 -5.57 23.45
N ILE A 253 8.42 -5.76 22.73
CA ILE A 253 7.68 -4.73 22.01
C ILE A 253 6.30 -4.52 22.60
N GLU A 254 5.72 -3.33 22.40
CA GLU A 254 4.46 -2.94 23.00
C GLU A 254 3.34 -2.78 21.96
N TYR A 255 2.10 -3.13 22.36
CA TYR A 255 0.88 -2.74 21.69
C TYR A 255 0.21 -1.62 22.49
N PHE A 256 -0.11 -0.50 21.83
CA PHE A 256 -0.70 0.68 22.47
C PHE A 256 -1.88 1.20 21.66
N TYR A 257 -3.04 1.33 22.33
CA TYR A 257 -4.23 1.95 21.74
C TYR A 257 -4.46 3.35 22.31
N THR A 258 -4.80 4.30 21.43
CA THR A 258 -5.23 5.64 21.84
C THR A 258 -6.22 6.26 20.86
N LEU A 259 -6.79 7.44 21.20
CA LEU A 259 -7.61 8.20 20.27
C LEU A 259 -6.76 8.80 19.16
N ILE A 260 -7.30 8.88 17.93
CA ILE A 260 -6.56 9.35 16.76
C ILE A 260 -5.96 10.76 16.92
N ASP A 261 -6.67 11.66 17.56
CA ASP A 261 -6.19 13.02 17.86
C ASP A 261 -5.05 13.02 18.90
N ASP A 262 -5.10 12.16 19.90
CA ASP A 262 -3.98 11.97 20.84
C ASP A 262 -2.78 11.31 20.14
N ALA A 263 -3.04 10.32 19.28
CA ALA A 263 -1.98 9.70 18.47
C ALA A 263 -1.23 10.74 17.64
N VAL A 264 -1.93 11.63 16.92
CA VAL A 264 -1.31 12.72 16.14
C VAL A 264 -0.39 13.58 17.01
N ALA A 265 -0.84 13.96 18.21
CA ALA A 265 -0.04 14.77 19.13
C ALA A 265 1.20 14.00 19.66
N ARG A 266 1.07 12.70 19.92
CA ARG A 266 2.19 11.84 20.37
C ARG A 266 3.22 11.62 19.25
N VAL A 267 2.75 11.33 18.05
CA VAL A 267 3.59 11.13 16.85
C VAL A 267 4.50 12.32 16.63
N MET A 268 3.97 13.56 16.71
CA MET A 268 4.75 14.79 16.54
C MET A 268 5.85 14.99 17.58
N ARG A 269 5.71 14.38 18.77
CA ARG A 269 6.67 14.48 19.88
C ARG A 269 7.62 13.29 19.97
N SER A 270 7.36 12.23 19.23
CA SER A 270 8.12 10.97 19.25
C SER A 270 9.44 11.08 18.49
N GLU A 271 10.28 10.08 18.66
CA GLU A 271 11.48 9.87 17.85
C GLU A 271 11.22 9.01 16.59
N GLY A 272 10.03 8.43 16.47
CA GLY A 272 9.70 7.39 15.51
C GLY A 272 10.10 6.00 15.98
N GLY A 273 10.20 5.05 15.03
CA GLY A 273 10.64 3.66 15.30
C GLY A 273 9.51 2.70 15.65
N TYR A 274 8.28 3.02 15.29
CA TYR A 274 7.10 2.20 15.54
C TYR A 274 6.19 2.13 14.31
N ILE A 275 5.23 1.21 14.38
CA ILE A 275 4.14 1.09 13.42
C ILE A 275 2.92 1.83 13.97
N TRP A 276 2.32 2.68 13.14
CA TRP A 276 1.07 3.35 13.46
C TRP A 276 -0.07 2.80 12.59
N ALA A 277 -0.90 1.96 13.19
CA ALA A 277 -2.07 1.37 12.53
C ALA A 277 -3.24 2.34 12.52
N CYS A 278 -3.83 2.51 11.36
CA CYS A 278 -4.94 3.43 11.08
C CYS A 278 -6.01 2.77 10.23
N LYS A 279 -7.25 3.17 10.41
CA LYS A 279 -8.33 2.85 9.48
C LYS A 279 -8.00 3.35 8.07
N ASN A 280 -8.77 2.92 7.08
CA ASN A 280 -8.45 3.15 5.67
C ASN A 280 -8.21 4.64 5.33
N TYR A 281 -9.14 5.54 5.63
CA TYR A 281 -9.00 6.96 5.33
C TYR A 281 -7.92 7.63 6.20
N ASP A 282 -7.93 7.36 7.51
CA ASP A 282 -6.92 7.90 8.43
C ASP A 282 -5.51 7.51 7.99
N GLY A 283 -5.31 6.25 7.59
CA GLY A 283 -4.03 5.73 7.10
C GLY A 283 -3.59 6.34 5.77
N ASP A 284 -4.53 6.64 4.89
CA ASP A 284 -4.22 7.34 3.63
C ASP A 284 -3.65 8.74 3.89
N VAL A 285 -4.35 9.52 4.70
CA VAL A 285 -3.95 10.90 5.02
C VAL A 285 -2.66 10.93 5.85
N MET A 286 -2.56 10.07 6.88
CA MET A 286 -1.40 10.06 7.77
C MET A 286 -0.14 9.54 7.08
N SER A 287 -0.23 8.60 6.14
CA SER A 287 0.93 8.15 5.39
C SER A 287 1.53 9.25 4.50
N ASP A 288 0.69 10.06 3.87
CA ASP A 288 1.15 11.20 3.06
C ASP A 288 1.77 12.30 3.92
N MET A 289 1.21 12.57 5.10
CA MET A 289 1.79 13.49 6.07
C MET A 289 3.18 13.03 6.52
N VAL A 290 3.31 11.77 6.92
CA VAL A 290 4.59 11.19 7.37
C VAL A 290 5.61 11.18 6.24
N ALA A 291 5.23 10.77 5.03
CA ALA A 291 6.10 10.79 3.87
C ALA A 291 6.64 12.19 3.56
N THR A 292 5.74 13.18 3.57
CA THR A 292 6.12 14.58 3.33
C THR A 292 7.08 15.09 4.40
N ALA A 293 6.83 14.74 5.65
CA ALA A 293 7.69 15.15 6.77
C ALA A 293 9.08 14.51 6.73
N PHE A 294 9.23 13.31 6.19
CA PHE A 294 10.55 12.67 5.95
C PHE A 294 11.22 13.11 4.64
N GLY A 295 10.58 13.94 3.84
CA GLY A 295 11.16 14.54 2.64
C GLY A 295 10.21 14.56 1.44
N SER A 296 9.68 13.43 1.01
CA SER A 296 8.82 13.35 -0.18
C SER A 296 8.08 12.00 -0.26
N LEU A 297 6.91 11.99 -0.89
CA LEU A 297 6.20 10.77 -1.29
C LEU A 297 7.04 9.83 -2.17
N SER A 298 7.97 10.38 -2.97
CA SER A 298 8.90 9.58 -3.77
C SER A 298 9.97 8.85 -2.94
N MET A 299 9.99 9.06 -1.64
CA MET A 299 10.88 8.40 -0.68
C MET A 299 10.09 7.51 0.30
N MET A 300 8.94 7.00 -0.12
CA MET A 300 8.11 6.12 0.69
C MET A 300 7.85 4.82 -0.05
N THR A 301 8.16 3.71 0.62
CA THR A 301 7.77 2.37 0.17
C THR A 301 6.34 2.06 0.55
N SER A 302 5.72 1.14 -0.18
CA SER A 302 4.40 0.61 0.11
C SER A 302 4.40 -0.89 -0.11
N VAL A 303 3.93 -1.65 0.86
CA VAL A 303 3.72 -3.09 0.73
C VAL A 303 2.33 -3.46 1.24
N LEU A 304 1.57 -4.17 0.41
CA LEU A 304 0.40 -4.89 0.86
C LEU A 304 0.87 -6.24 1.42
N ALA A 305 0.63 -6.48 2.70
CA ALA A 305 0.89 -7.76 3.35
C ALA A 305 -0.43 -8.39 3.78
N SER A 306 -0.75 -9.55 3.19
CA SER A 306 -1.92 -10.34 3.56
C SER A 306 -1.55 -11.34 4.65
N PRO A 307 -2.39 -11.55 5.69
CA PRO A 307 -2.17 -12.60 6.68
C PRO A 307 -2.24 -14.00 6.08
N LYS A 308 -2.69 -14.12 4.83
CA LYS A 308 -2.72 -15.37 4.04
C LYS A 308 -1.37 -15.65 3.33
N GLY A 309 -0.35 -14.81 3.52
CA GLY A 309 1.00 -14.98 2.95
C GLY A 309 1.19 -14.42 1.55
N TYR A 310 0.38 -13.44 1.14
CA TYR A 310 0.53 -12.72 -0.13
C TYR A 310 1.15 -11.35 0.12
N TYR A 311 2.04 -10.93 -0.78
CA TYR A 311 2.74 -9.64 -0.69
C TYR A 311 2.72 -8.94 -2.04
N GLU A 312 2.43 -7.65 -2.05
CA GLU A 312 2.53 -6.81 -3.24
C GLU A 312 3.29 -5.53 -2.87
N TYR A 313 4.43 -5.32 -3.54
CA TYR A 313 5.34 -4.19 -3.32
C TYR A 313 5.14 -3.13 -4.39
N GLU A 314 4.97 -1.88 -3.98
CA GLU A 314 4.83 -0.74 -4.89
C GLU A 314 5.51 0.51 -4.32
N ALA A 315 5.71 1.54 -5.15
CA ALA A 315 6.00 2.88 -4.67
C ALA A 315 4.71 3.55 -4.18
N ALA A 316 4.77 4.35 -3.10
CA ALA A 316 3.59 5.02 -2.57
C ALA A 316 3.10 6.21 -3.42
N HIS A 317 3.86 6.64 -4.43
CA HIS A 317 3.52 7.75 -5.32
C HIS A 317 2.78 7.29 -6.60
N GLY A 318 2.19 8.24 -7.32
CA GLY A 318 1.51 8.01 -8.60
C GLY A 318 2.46 7.93 -9.81
N THR A 319 1.89 8.07 -11.01
CA THR A 319 2.57 7.86 -12.31
C THR A 319 3.53 8.98 -12.74
N VAL A 320 3.66 10.05 -11.95
CA VAL A 320 4.55 11.20 -12.22
C VAL A 320 4.23 11.88 -13.57
N GLN A 321 2.95 12.12 -13.81
CA GLN A 321 2.36 12.62 -15.05
C GLN A 321 3.06 13.89 -15.61
N ARG A 322 3.34 14.88 -14.74
CA ARG A 322 3.94 16.15 -15.18
C ARG A 322 5.30 15.95 -15.85
N HIS A 323 6.11 15.03 -15.35
CA HIS A 323 7.42 14.71 -15.93
C HIS A 323 7.28 13.87 -17.20
N TYR A 324 6.24 13.03 -17.29
CA TYR A 324 5.96 12.26 -18.50
C TYR A 324 5.64 13.16 -19.70
N TYR A 325 4.82 14.20 -19.51
CA TYR A 325 4.52 15.14 -20.60
C TYR A 325 5.73 15.96 -21.05
N LYS A 326 6.65 16.28 -20.14
CA LYS A 326 7.92 16.89 -20.52
C LYS A 326 8.78 15.92 -21.33
N TYR A 327 8.89 14.69 -20.89
CA TYR A 327 9.60 13.62 -21.58
C TYR A 327 9.07 13.42 -23.01
N LEU A 328 7.76 13.37 -23.21
CA LEU A 328 7.15 13.24 -24.54
C LEU A 328 7.47 14.41 -25.47
N LYS A 329 7.73 15.60 -24.96
CA LYS A 329 8.14 16.78 -25.72
C LYS A 329 9.63 16.86 -25.96
N GLY A 330 10.42 15.93 -25.43
CA GLY A 330 11.88 15.96 -25.47
C GLY A 330 12.48 17.04 -24.57
N GLU A 331 11.72 17.57 -23.59
CA GLU A 331 12.20 18.52 -22.61
C GLU A 331 13.01 17.79 -21.53
N GLU A 332 14.07 18.45 -21.02
CA GLU A 332 14.82 17.92 -19.89
C GLU A 332 13.91 17.80 -18.66
N THR A 333 13.95 16.63 -18.04
CA THR A 333 13.18 16.35 -16.82
C THR A 333 13.91 15.36 -15.95
N SER A 334 13.65 15.43 -14.65
CA SER A 334 14.25 14.54 -13.65
C SER A 334 13.20 14.17 -12.61
N THR A 335 13.27 12.92 -12.15
CA THR A 335 12.40 12.39 -11.10
C THR A 335 13.18 11.41 -10.23
N ASN A 336 12.74 11.20 -9.01
CA ASN A 336 13.42 10.31 -8.07
C ASN A 336 12.86 8.87 -8.20
N PRO A 337 13.68 7.88 -8.61
CA PRO A 337 13.24 6.50 -8.79
C PRO A 337 13.36 5.64 -7.51
N ILE A 338 13.83 6.19 -6.39
CA ILE A 338 14.25 5.41 -5.21
C ILE A 338 13.13 4.52 -4.67
N ALA A 339 11.90 5.02 -4.55
CA ALA A 339 10.77 4.23 -4.05
C ALA A 339 10.42 3.06 -5.00
N THR A 340 10.57 3.25 -6.31
CA THR A 340 10.36 2.18 -7.30
C THR A 340 11.48 1.14 -7.24
N ILE A 341 12.73 1.55 -7.03
CA ILE A 341 13.85 0.63 -6.78
C ILE A 341 13.58 -0.19 -5.53
N PHE A 342 13.15 0.45 -4.45
CA PHE A 342 12.83 -0.24 -3.18
C PHE A 342 11.61 -1.16 -3.28
N ALA A 343 10.65 -0.87 -4.15
CA ALA A 343 9.58 -1.82 -4.45
C ALA A 343 10.14 -3.12 -5.05
N TRP A 344 11.04 -3.00 -6.03
CA TRP A 344 11.73 -4.15 -6.62
C TRP A 344 12.59 -4.92 -5.61
N THR A 345 13.42 -4.22 -4.85
CA THR A 345 14.31 -4.88 -3.87
C THR A 345 13.53 -5.53 -2.74
N GLY A 346 12.43 -4.90 -2.27
CA GLY A 346 11.51 -5.49 -1.30
C GLY A 346 10.89 -6.79 -1.79
N ALA A 347 10.40 -6.79 -3.05
CA ALA A 347 9.82 -8.00 -3.67
C ALA A 347 10.87 -9.10 -3.87
N LEU A 348 12.07 -8.75 -4.34
CA LEU A 348 13.18 -9.70 -4.50
C LEU A 348 13.63 -10.30 -3.17
N ARG A 349 13.74 -9.47 -2.11
CA ARG A 349 14.07 -9.92 -0.75
C ARG A 349 13.02 -10.89 -0.23
N LYS A 350 11.73 -10.54 -0.34
CA LYS A 350 10.63 -11.42 0.08
C LYS A 350 10.60 -12.72 -0.72
N ARG A 351 10.87 -12.69 -2.01
CA ARG A 351 11.00 -13.90 -2.84
C ARG A 351 12.17 -14.74 -2.37
N GLY A 352 13.30 -14.10 -2.08
CA GLY A 352 14.50 -14.76 -1.54
C GLY A 352 14.26 -15.43 -0.18
N GLU A 353 13.50 -14.77 0.70
CA GLU A 353 13.06 -15.35 1.98
C GLU A 353 12.22 -16.62 1.79
N ILE A 354 11.17 -16.53 0.96
CA ILE A 354 10.23 -17.64 0.74
C ILE A 354 10.91 -18.81 0.03
N ASP A 355 11.80 -18.57 -0.92
CA ASP A 355 12.47 -19.60 -1.73
C ASP A 355 13.81 -20.03 -1.13
N ASN A 356 14.22 -19.45 0.03
CA ASN A 356 15.51 -19.68 0.67
C ASN A 356 16.71 -19.41 -0.28
N LEU A 357 16.73 -18.21 -0.89
CA LEU A 357 17.76 -17.73 -1.80
C LEU A 357 18.56 -16.57 -1.17
N PRO A 358 19.56 -16.83 -0.33
CA PRO A 358 20.30 -15.81 0.41
C PRO A 358 21.02 -14.80 -0.50
N ASP A 359 21.51 -15.21 -1.66
CA ASP A 359 22.18 -14.31 -2.60
C ASP A 359 21.23 -13.28 -3.19
N LEU A 360 19.96 -13.64 -3.41
CA LEU A 360 18.92 -12.71 -3.88
C LEU A 360 18.59 -11.67 -2.81
N MET A 361 18.53 -12.08 -1.55
CA MET A 361 18.34 -11.17 -0.41
C MET A 361 19.53 -10.21 -0.26
N ALA A 362 20.75 -10.74 -0.30
CA ALA A 362 21.97 -9.94 -0.20
C ALA A 362 22.12 -8.94 -1.35
N PHE A 363 21.67 -9.28 -2.56
CA PHE A 363 21.64 -8.37 -3.69
C PHE A 363 20.67 -7.21 -3.44
N ALA A 364 19.44 -7.49 -2.96
CA ALA A 364 18.45 -6.48 -2.62
C ALA A 364 19.02 -5.50 -1.56
N ASP A 365 19.62 -6.00 -0.50
CA ASP A 365 20.22 -5.20 0.57
C ASP A 365 21.38 -4.31 0.06
N LYS A 366 22.23 -4.84 -0.83
CA LYS A 366 23.33 -4.08 -1.42
C LYS A 366 22.83 -2.95 -2.33
N LEU A 367 21.78 -3.22 -3.12
CA LEU A 367 21.20 -2.20 -4.01
C LEU A 367 20.53 -1.08 -3.20
N GLU A 368 19.77 -1.42 -2.16
CA GLU A 368 19.19 -0.41 -1.26
C GLU A 368 20.29 0.42 -0.58
N LYS A 369 21.33 -0.23 -0.05
CA LYS A 369 22.46 0.48 0.56
C LYS A 369 23.13 1.44 -0.42
N ALA A 370 23.36 1.03 -1.65
CA ALA A 370 23.95 1.89 -2.69
C ALA A 370 23.07 3.10 -3.04
N CYS A 371 21.74 2.99 -2.88
CA CYS A 371 20.83 4.12 -3.08
C CYS A 371 20.82 5.10 -1.88
N ILE A 372 21.15 4.64 -0.67
CA ILE A 372 21.12 5.43 0.56
C ILE A 372 22.46 6.15 0.79
N ASP A 373 23.59 5.51 0.48
CA ASP A 373 24.97 6.05 0.66
C ASP A 373 25.28 7.17 -0.34
#